data_44dd97ba3e767e5c0fd933ebe1e564c1
#
_entry.id   44dd97ba3e767e5c0fd933ebe1e564c1
#
_cell.length_a   1.000
_cell.length_b   1.000
_cell.length_c   1.000
_cell.angle_alpha   90.00
_cell.angle_beta   90.00
_cell.angle_gamma   90.00
#
_symmetry.space_group_name_H-M   'P 1'
#
loop_
_entity.id
_entity.type
_entity.pdbx_description
1 polymer ?
#
loop_
_entity_poly.entity_id
_entity_poly.type
_entity_poly.pdbx_seq_one_letter_code
_entity_poly.pdbx_strand_id
1 'polypeptide(L)'
;MRRPECTALYRGIAALVVALLGLAGSALADDLRCSPRVERAVDVGALRHRAGLLWEVESPDGAIGHLLGTIHLALPEVTALSPQLRETLASGNSFGMEVQFDAEALAGVAAAMRAPDGEGLRRDADPALYARAVELLAAYGIDEATAAGLRTWAVYTTLSLPPGQTALPLDLQLMLRAQAAKVPVFGIETLAEQTALFADLPTADQVALLRETVCHYAAQQADMERLVDAYVAGDLAGLYSEALRYETPAQRRLLANLLDARNARMAERLLPRFATPGTFVAVGALHLPGPGGLLERLHEAGFRVRAIDR
;
A
#
# COMPACT_ATOMS: atom_id res chain seq x y z
N MET A 1 69.55 -25.36 -8.62
CA MET A 1 68.78 -25.73 -9.81
C MET A 1 67.43 -25.05 -9.74
N ARG A 2 67.24 -24.15 -10.66
CA ARG A 2 65.98 -23.28 -10.72
C ARG A 2 64.82 -24.09 -11.30
N ARG A 3 63.64 -23.98 -10.69
CA ARG A 3 62.38 -24.24 -11.37
C ARG A 3 61.64 -22.90 -11.53
N PRO A 4 61.50 -22.38 -12.71
CA PRO A 4 60.49 -21.35 -12.99
C PRO A 4 59.34 -21.92 -13.85
N GLU A 5 58.26 -21.17 -13.85
CA GLU A 5 57.18 -21.19 -14.86
C GLU A 5 56.04 -22.18 -14.70
N CYS A 6 55.20 -21.97 -13.67
CA CYS A 6 53.79 -22.42 -13.71
C CYS A 6 52.79 -21.42 -13.15
N THR A 7 53.27 -20.23 -12.71
CA THR A 7 52.38 -19.24 -12.05
C THR A 7 51.83 -18.13 -12.97
N ALA A 8 52.33 -18.04 -14.19
CA ALA A 8 51.91 -16.98 -15.12
C ALA A 8 50.62 -17.35 -15.95
N LEU A 9 50.39 -18.66 -16.17
CA LEU A 9 49.25 -19.10 -17.00
C LEU A 9 47.90 -19.07 -16.24
N TYR A 10 47.90 -19.21 -14.92
CA TYR A 10 46.67 -19.16 -14.09
C TYR A 10 46.16 -17.77 -13.81
N ARG A 11 46.98 -16.74 -13.90
CA ARG A 11 46.56 -15.35 -13.72
C ARG A 11 45.83 -14.76 -14.93
N GLY A 12 46.09 -15.28 -16.13
CA GLY A 12 45.40 -14.82 -17.36
C GLY A 12 43.99 -15.35 -17.54
N ILE A 13 43.70 -16.56 -17.05
CA ILE A 13 42.40 -17.20 -17.22
C ILE A 13 41.41 -16.71 -16.17
N ALA A 14 41.85 -16.41 -14.95
CA ALA A 14 40.98 -15.87 -13.89
C ALA A 14 40.49 -14.43 -14.18
N ALA A 15 41.33 -13.61 -14.85
CA ALA A 15 40.94 -12.25 -15.24
C ALA A 15 39.95 -12.21 -16.40
N LEU A 16 39.97 -13.19 -17.29
CA LEU A 16 39.06 -13.26 -18.46
C LEU A 16 37.66 -13.77 -18.06
N VAL A 17 37.53 -14.65 -17.05
CA VAL A 17 36.27 -15.16 -16.55
C VAL A 17 35.54 -14.14 -15.71
N VAL A 18 36.23 -13.31 -14.94
CA VAL A 18 35.63 -12.21 -14.16
C VAL A 18 35.13 -11.07 -15.07
N ALA A 19 35.80 -10.82 -16.20
CA ALA A 19 35.37 -9.80 -17.17
C ALA A 19 34.15 -10.23 -17.97
N LEU A 20 33.94 -11.55 -18.17
CA LEU A 20 32.74 -12.08 -18.89
C LEU A 20 31.51 -12.19 -17.96
N LEU A 21 31.67 -12.38 -16.66
CA LEU A 21 30.57 -12.37 -15.69
C LEU A 21 30.10 -10.96 -15.32
N GLY A 22 30.95 -9.95 -15.47
CA GLY A 22 30.59 -8.54 -15.24
C GLY A 22 29.83 -7.89 -16.38
N LEU A 23 29.85 -8.47 -17.59
CA LEU A 23 29.14 -7.94 -18.77
C LEU A 23 27.75 -8.54 -18.99
N ALA A 24 27.44 -9.68 -18.35
CA ALA A 24 26.12 -10.31 -18.48
C ALA A 24 25.06 -9.67 -17.56
N GLY A 25 25.48 -9.00 -16.49
CA GLY A 25 24.57 -8.30 -15.56
C GLY A 25 24.07 -6.94 -16.04
N SER A 26 24.79 -6.30 -16.98
CA SER A 26 24.43 -4.97 -17.47
C SER A 26 23.55 -4.99 -18.73
N ALA A 27 23.55 -6.08 -19.48
CA ALA A 27 22.79 -6.16 -20.75
C ALA A 27 21.29 -6.39 -20.55
N LEU A 28 20.86 -6.97 -19.41
CA LEU A 28 19.44 -7.19 -19.13
C LEU A 28 18.72 -5.96 -18.59
N ALA A 29 19.46 -5.00 -18.01
CA ALA A 29 18.89 -3.75 -17.49
C ALA A 29 18.57 -2.73 -18.61
N ASP A 30 19.26 -2.83 -19.73
CA ASP A 30 19.09 -1.91 -20.89
C ASP A 30 17.87 -2.23 -21.75
N ASP A 31 17.30 -3.42 -21.63
CA ASP A 31 16.13 -3.85 -22.41
C ASP A 31 14.78 -3.51 -21.75
N LEU A 32 14.75 -3.12 -20.47
CA LEU A 32 13.52 -2.70 -19.81
C LEU A 32 13.12 -1.29 -20.28
N ARG A 33 12.13 -1.23 -21.17
CA ARG A 33 11.62 0.06 -21.68
C ARG A 33 10.85 0.78 -20.59
N CYS A 34 11.48 1.81 -20.01
CA CYS A 34 10.90 2.67 -18.98
C CYS A 34 10.47 4.01 -19.58
N SER A 35 9.22 4.39 -19.39
CA SER A 35 8.74 5.72 -19.71
C SER A 35 9.09 6.70 -18.59
N PRO A 36 9.43 7.96 -18.87
CA PRO A 36 9.62 8.97 -17.83
C PRO A 36 8.36 9.15 -16.98
N ARG A 37 8.53 9.35 -15.67
CA ARG A 37 7.42 9.77 -14.80
C ARG A 37 7.03 11.20 -15.15
N VAL A 38 5.75 11.44 -15.33
CA VAL A 38 5.19 12.75 -15.62
C VAL A 38 4.47 13.26 -14.37
N GLU A 39 4.94 14.38 -13.82
CA GLU A 39 4.29 15.01 -12.67
C GLU A 39 2.98 15.66 -13.10
N ARG A 40 2.00 15.55 -12.21
CA ARG A 40 0.70 16.19 -12.32
C ARG A 40 0.56 17.24 -11.22
N ALA A 41 0.08 18.42 -11.58
CA ALA A 41 -0.35 19.39 -10.59
C ALA A 41 -1.65 18.91 -9.92
N VAL A 42 -1.63 18.76 -8.59
CA VAL A 42 -2.80 18.42 -7.78
C VAL A 42 -3.29 19.68 -7.08
N ASP A 43 -4.52 20.09 -7.37
CA ASP A 43 -5.12 21.26 -6.70
C ASP A 43 -5.60 20.87 -5.30
N VAL A 44 -4.72 21.08 -4.32
CA VAL A 44 -5.05 20.88 -2.90
C VAL A 44 -5.74 22.10 -2.28
N GLY A 45 -5.79 23.23 -3.01
CA GLY A 45 -6.43 24.45 -2.51
C GLY A 45 -7.95 24.29 -2.34
N ALA A 46 -8.55 23.45 -3.18
CA ALA A 46 -9.99 23.15 -3.15
C ALA A 46 -10.39 22.14 -2.05
N LEU A 47 -9.43 21.51 -1.36
CA LEU A 47 -9.74 20.54 -0.31
C LEU A 47 -10.28 21.26 0.94
N ARG A 48 -11.47 20.87 1.40
CA ARG A 48 -12.09 21.37 2.63
C ARG A 48 -11.32 20.89 3.87
N HIS A 49 -10.89 19.64 3.89
CA HIS A 49 -10.21 18.98 4.99
C HIS A 49 -8.76 18.72 4.61
N ARG A 50 -7.86 19.59 5.06
CA ARG A 50 -6.46 19.61 4.64
C ARG A 50 -5.49 19.06 5.66
N ALA A 51 -5.89 18.96 6.93
CA ALA A 51 -5.04 18.50 8.02
C ALA A 51 -5.85 17.75 9.07
N GLY A 52 -5.20 16.84 9.77
CA GLY A 52 -5.79 16.00 10.81
C GLY A 52 -5.98 14.56 10.34
N LEU A 53 -5.57 13.62 11.16
CA LEU A 53 -5.76 12.18 10.90
C LEU A 53 -6.87 11.58 11.76
N LEU A 54 -7.13 12.12 12.94
CA LEU A 54 -8.22 11.70 13.82
C LEU A 54 -9.34 12.73 13.78
N TRP A 55 -10.55 12.25 13.56
CA TRP A 55 -11.74 13.07 13.38
C TRP A 55 -12.84 12.61 14.33
N GLU A 56 -13.45 13.55 15.03
CA GLU A 56 -14.74 13.36 15.68
C GLU A 56 -15.83 13.48 14.63
N VAL A 57 -16.76 12.53 14.65
CA VAL A 57 -17.89 12.42 13.72
C VAL A 57 -19.17 12.48 14.55
N GLU A 58 -19.92 13.56 14.44
CA GLU A 58 -21.19 13.73 15.13
C GLU A 58 -22.36 13.55 14.14
N SER A 59 -23.22 12.61 14.44
CA SER A 59 -24.42 12.37 13.63
C SER A 59 -25.46 13.51 13.75
N PRO A 60 -26.44 13.61 12.83
CA PRO A 60 -27.53 14.57 12.97
C PRO A 60 -28.31 14.45 14.28
N ASP A 61 -28.37 13.27 14.88
CA ASP A 61 -29.06 12.97 16.13
C ASP A 61 -28.14 13.12 17.36
N GLY A 62 -26.90 13.60 17.17
CA GLY A 62 -25.94 13.88 18.25
C GLY A 62 -25.12 12.70 18.73
N ALA A 63 -25.14 11.55 18.03
CA ALA A 63 -24.24 10.43 18.34
C ALA A 63 -22.80 10.78 17.95
N ILE A 64 -21.85 10.57 18.86
CA ILE A 64 -20.43 10.82 18.65
C ILE A 64 -19.71 9.53 18.33
N GLY A 65 -18.96 9.53 17.23
CA GLY A 65 -18.00 8.51 16.82
C GLY A 65 -16.66 9.13 16.42
N HIS A 66 -15.72 8.28 16.00
CA HIS A 66 -14.38 8.72 15.60
C HIS A 66 -13.94 8.02 14.30
N LEU A 67 -13.25 8.77 13.46
CA LEU A 67 -12.68 8.29 12.19
C LEU A 67 -11.19 8.60 12.17
N LEU A 68 -10.35 7.57 12.03
CA LEU A 68 -8.90 7.68 11.96
C LEU A 68 -8.41 7.31 10.55
N GLY A 69 -7.58 8.18 9.98
CA GLY A 69 -6.78 7.85 8.81
C GLY A 69 -5.53 7.06 9.20
N THR A 70 -5.30 5.92 8.56
CA THR A 70 -4.12 5.06 8.76
C THR A 70 -3.22 5.03 7.53
N ILE A 71 -2.04 4.46 7.70
CA ILE A 71 -1.16 4.03 6.61
C ILE A 71 -0.67 2.62 6.93
N HIS A 72 -0.66 1.72 5.93
CA HIS A 72 -0.38 0.29 6.12
C HIS A 72 1.12 0.00 6.32
N LEU A 73 1.75 0.74 7.24
CA LEU A 73 3.16 0.63 7.56
C LEU A 73 3.38 0.29 9.04
N ALA A 74 4.53 -0.34 9.33
CA ALA A 74 4.94 -0.77 10.65
C ALA A 74 6.05 0.11 11.25
N LEU A 75 6.26 1.31 10.70
CA LEU A 75 7.30 2.23 11.17
C LEU A 75 6.96 2.77 12.57
N PRO A 76 7.94 2.92 13.47
CA PRO A 76 7.72 3.38 14.84
C PRO A 76 6.96 4.72 14.91
N GLU A 77 7.31 5.68 14.07
CA GLU A 77 6.68 6.99 13.97
C GLU A 77 5.23 6.95 13.48
N VAL A 78 4.88 5.94 12.68
CA VAL A 78 3.52 5.68 12.21
C VAL A 78 2.69 5.00 13.30
N THR A 79 3.28 4.04 14.00
CA THR A 79 2.57 3.21 14.99
C THR A 79 2.55 3.78 16.40
N ALA A 80 3.22 4.93 16.62
CA ALA A 80 3.19 5.66 17.90
C ALA A 80 1.82 6.30 18.13
N LEU A 81 0.98 5.64 18.94
CA LEU A 81 -0.34 6.15 19.30
C LEU A 81 -0.26 7.06 20.52
N SER A 82 -0.90 8.22 20.48
CA SER A 82 -1.05 9.09 21.64
C SER A 82 -1.86 8.41 22.76
N PRO A 83 -1.71 8.84 24.01
CA PRO A 83 -2.57 8.38 25.11
C PRO A 83 -4.05 8.58 24.81
N GLN A 84 -4.42 9.75 24.27
CA GLN A 84 -5.79 10.10 23.92
C GLN A 84 -6.36 9.14 22.87
N LEU A 85 -5.63 8.86 21.78
CA LEU A 85 -6.08 7.92 20.76
C LEU A 85 -6.31 6.52 21.32
N ARG A 86 -5.40 6.05 22.20
CA ARG A 86 -5.55 4.75 22.86
C ARG A 86 -6.80 4.68 23.75
N GLU A 87 -7.06 5.75 24.51
CA GLU A 87 -8.23 5.85 25.38
C GLU A 87 -9.52 5.92 24.55
N THR A 88 -9.57 6.74 23.51
CA THR A 88 -10.71 6.86 22.61
C THR A 88 -11.06 5.51 21.95
N LEU A 89 -10.04 4.77 21.49
CA LEU A 89 -10.24 3.42 20.95
C LEU A 89 -10.77 2.44 22.01
N ALA A 90 -10.17 2.44 23.21
CA ALA A 90 -10.52 1.49 24.27
C ALA A 90 -11.90 1.77 24.90
N SER A 91 -12.37 3.01 24.87
CA SER A 91 -13.70 3.42 25.36
C SER A 91 -14.80 3.31 24.30
N GLY A 92 -14.44 2.96 23.06
CA GLY A 92 -15.40 2.79 21.97
C GLY A 92 -16.36 1.61 22.19
N ASN A 93 -17.55 1.70 21.62
CA ASN A 93 -18.55 0.61 21.65
C ASN A 93 -18.35 -0.38 20.49
N SER A 94 -17.68 0.04 19.41
CA SER A 94 -17.30 -0.82 18.28
C SER A 94 -16.10 -0.24 17.55
N PHE A 95 -15.29 -1.12 16.95
CA PHE A 95 -14.14 -0.76 16.12
C PHE A 95 -14.34 -1.29 14.70
N GLY A 96 -14.40 -0.39 13.72
CA GLY A 96 -14.44 -0.68 12.30
C GLY A 96 -13.08 -0.54 11.65
N MET A 97 -12.73 -1.46 10.76
CA MET A 97 -11.55 -1.36 9.88
C MET A 97 -11.94 -1.77 8.46
N GLU A 98 -11.09 -1.46 7.49
CA GLU A 98 -11.40 -1.79 6.10
C GLU A 98 -11.75 -3.27 5.94
N VAL A 99 -10.86 -4.16 6.35
CA VAL A 99 -11.07 -5.61 6.34
C VAL A 99 -10.69 -6.18 7.70
N GLN A 100 -11.58 -6.97 8.29
CA GLN A 100 -11.23 -7.74 9.48
C GLN A 100 -10.40 -8.95 9.06
N PHE A 101 -9.21 -9.08 9.66
CA PHE A 101 -8.31 -10.19 9.39
C PHE A 101 -8.48 -11.28 10.44
N ASP A 102 -8.77 -12.49 9.97
CA ASP A 102 -8.65 -13.74 10.71
C ASP A 102 -7.74 -14.72 9.96
N ALA A 103 -7.54 -15.91 10.49
CA ALA A 103 -6.66 -16.90 9.86
C ALA A 103 -7.15 -17.35 8.47
N GLU A 104 -8.46 -17.44 8.27
CA GLU A 104 -9.08 -17.82 7.01
C GLU A 104 -8.87 -16.71 5.97
N ALA A 105 -9.09 -15.46 6.35
CA ALA A 105 -8.86 -14.29 5.50
C ALA A 105 -7.39 -14.22 5.05
N LEU A 106 -6.43 -14.38 5.98
CA LEU A 106 -5.00 -14.37 5.65
C LEU A 106 -4.60 -15.52 4.71
N ALA A 107 -5.12 -16.74 4.93
CA ALA A 107 -4.91 -17.87 4.03
C ALA A 107 -5.52 -17.59 2.64
N GLY A 108 -6.69 -16.98 2.60
CA GLY A 108 -7.37 -16.56 1.37
C GLY A 108 -6.55 -15.56 0.55
N VAL A 109 -5.94 -14.55 1.20
CA VAL A 109 -5.02 -13.60 0.51
C VAL A 109 -3.84 -14.35 -0.07
N ALA A 110 -3.16 -15.18 0.72
CA ALA A 110 -1.98 -15.91 0.27
C ALA A 110 -2.30 -16.82 -0.93
N ALA A 111 -3.49 -17.44 -0.93
CA ALA A 111 -3.97 -18.23 -2.07
C ALA A 111 -4.29 -17.35 -3.28
N ALA A 112 -4.96 -16.21 -3.08
CA ALA A 112 -5.32 -15.28 -4.14
C ALA A 112 -4.10 -14.65 -4.83
N MET A 113 -2.99 -14.48 -4.11
CA MET A 113 -1.74 -13.96 -4.67
C MET A 113 -1.04 -14.92 -5.63
N ARG A 114 -1.39 -16.22 -5.62
CA ARG A 114 -0.77 -17.24 -6.47
C ARG A 114 -1.58 -17.50 -7.72
N ALA A 115 -0.90 -17.66 -8.84
CA ALA A 115 -1.52 -18.15 -10.08
C ALA A 115 -1.80 -19.67 -9.97
N PRO A 116 -2.96 -20.15 -10.43
CA PRO A 116 -3.32 -21.57 -10.32
C PRO A 116 -2.35 -22.51 -11.03
N ASP A 117 -1.72 -22.03 -12.11
CA ASP A 117 -0.74 -22.78 -12.91
C ASP A 117 0.70 -22.67 -12.38
N GLY A 118 0.93 -21.83 -11.33
CA GLY A 118 2.26 -21.58 -10.78
C GLY A 118 3.18 -20.73 -11.66
N GLU A 119 2.67 -20.09 -12.72
CA GLU A 119 3.46 -19.39 -13.74
C GLU A 119 2.96 -17.93 -13.97
N GLY A 120 2.29 -17.32 -12.99
CA GLY A 120 1.62 -16.03 -13.16
C GLY A 120 2.55 -14.94 -13.68
N LEU A 121 3.54 -14.54 -12.89
CA LEU A 121 4.49 -13.48 -13.27
C LEU A 121 5.30 -13.88 -14.50
N ARG A 122 5.77 -15.14 -14.56
CA ARG A 122 6.59 -15.62 -15.68
C ARG A 122 5.84 -15.59 -17.00
N ARG A 123 4.53 -15.90 -16.99
CA ARG A 123 3.67 -15.86 -18.19
C ARG A 123 3.35 -14.43 -18.63
N ASP A 124 3.07 -13.53 -17.66
CA ASP A 124 2.50 -12.22 -17.94
C ASP A 124 3.56 -11.16 -18.24
N ALA A 125 4.76 -11.27 -17.65
CA ALA A 125 5.85 -10.31 -17.82
C ALA A 125 6.78 -10.72 -18.96
N ASP A 126 7.25 -9.75 -19.75
CA ASP A 126 8.36 -10.02 -20.68
C ASP A 126 9.67 -10.33 -19.91
N PRO A 127 10.68 -10.92 -20.56
CA PRO A 127 11.89 -11.40 -19.88
C PRO A 127 12.63 -10.32 -19.08
N ALA A 128 12.69 -9.08 -19.57
CA ALA A 128 13.40 -7.99 -18.88
C ALA A 128 12.64 -7.53 -17.63
N LEU A 129 11.32 -7.37 -17.74
CA LEU A 129 10.45 -7.05 -16.60
C LEU A 129 10.47 -8.16 -15.56
N TYR A 130 10.38 -9.43 -15.99
CA TYR A 130 10.44 -10.58 -15.11
C TYR A 130 11.75 -10.60 -14.31
N ALA A 131 12.90 -10.54 -15.00
CA ALA A 131 14.22 -10.60 -14.36
C ALA A 131 14.39 -9.48 -13.33
N ARG A 132 14.00 -8.25 -13.67
CA ARG A 132 14.12 -7.12 -12.74
C ARG A 132 13.14 -7.21 -11.56
N ALA A 133 11.93 -7.66 -11.78
CA ALA A 133 10.97 -7.89 -10.70
C ALA A 133 11.47 -8.95 -9.70
N VAL A 134 12.02 -10.07 -10.20
CA VAL A 134 12.64 -11.12 -9.36
C VAL A 134 13.80 -10.55 -8.53
N GLU A 135 14.69 -9.78 -9.15
CA GLU A 135 15.79 -9.13 -8.45
C GLU A 135 15.31 -8.24 -7.29
N LEU A 136 14.28 -7.43 -7.52
CA LEU A 136 13.70 -6.55 -6.49
C LEU A 136 13.00 -7.35 -5.39
N LEU A 137 12.29 -8.43 -5.72
CA LEU A 137 11.58 -9.29 -4.77
C LEU A 137 12.53 -10.00 -3.79
N ALA A 138 13.80 -10.17 -4.13
CA ALA A 138 14.79 -10.72 -3.21
C ALA A 138 14.93 -9.92 -1.91
N ALA A 139 14.75 -8.59 -1.95
CA ALA A 139 14.74 -7.73 -0.76
C ALA A 139 13.53 -8.00 0.18
N TYR A 140 12.50 -8.67 -0.32
CA TYR A 140 11.31 -9.09 0.43
C TYR A 140 11.40 -10.56 0.88
N GLY A 141 12.54 -11.23 0.65
CA GLY A 141 12.73 -12.65 0.97
C GLY A 141 11.99 -13.60 0.02
N ILE A 142 11.61 -13.14 -1.15
CA ILE A 142 10.89 -13.92 -2.18
C ILE A 142 11.90 -14.39 -3.23
N ASP A 143 12.10 -15.69 -3.32
CA ASP A 143 12.98 -16.31 -4.31
C ASP A 143 12.32 -16.39 -5.69
N GLU A 144 13.12 -16.69 -6.71
CA GLU A 144 12.65 -16.76 -8.11
C GLU A 144 11.54 -17.81 -8.31
N ALA A 145 11.65 -18.98 -7.66
CA ALA A 145 10.67 -20.04 -7.80
C ALA A 145 9.30 -19.62 -7.26
N THR A 146 9.29 -18.92 -6.13
CA THR A 146 8.08 -18.33 -5.55
C THR A 146 7.56 -17.19 -6.43
N ALA A 147 8.44 -16.28 -6.86
CA ALA A 147 8.10 -15.11 -7.67
C ALA A 147 7.43 -15.51 -9.00
N ALA A 148 7.92 -16.55 -9.68
CA ALA A 148 7.37 -17.04 -10.94
C ALA A 148 5.87 -17.37 -10.83
N GLY A 149 5.47 -17.93 -9.70
CA GLY A 149 4.09 -18.37 -9.44
C GLY A 149 3.16 -17.28 -8.90
N LEU A 150 3.66 -16.10 -8.56
CA LEU A 150 2.81 -15.00 -8.11
C LEU A 150 2.01 -14.41 -9.28
N ARG A 151 0.79 -13.95 -8.99
CA ARG A 151 0.04 -13.11 -9.93
C ARG A 151 0.72 -11.77 -10.08
N THR A 152 0.63 -11.16 -11.24
CA THR A 152 1.27 -9.87 -11.55
C THR A 152 0.86 -8.77 -10.59
N TRP A 153 -0.44 -8.69 -10.22
CA TRP A 153 -0.90 -7.71 -9.24
C TRP A 153 -0.30 -7.92 -7.85
N ALA A 154 -0.04 -9.19 -7.46
CA ALA A 154 0.55 -9.49 -6.16
C ALA A 154 2.01 -9.01 -6.09
N VAL A 155 2.75 -9.14 -7.19
CA VAL A 155 4.11 -8.58 -7.30
C VAL A 155 4.07 -7.06 -7.26
N TYR A 156 3.17 -6.42 -8.00
CA TYR A 156 2.95 -4.99 -7.98
C TYR A 156 2.69 -4.48 -6.55
N THR A 157 1.72 -5.05 -5.85
CA THR A 157 1.37 -4.61 -4.48
C THR A 157 2.51 -4.85 -3.49
N THR A 158 3.26 -5.96 -3.62
CA THR A 158 4.43 -6.23 -2.79
C THR A 158 5.52 -5.18 -2.99
N LEU A 159 5.89 -4.87 -4.24
CA LEU A 159 6.93 -3.90 -4.55
C LEU A 159 6.51 -2.43 -4.29
N SER A 160 5.22 -2.18 -4.12
CA SER A 160 4.69 -0.86 -3.75
C SER A 160 4.89 -0.50 -2.27
N LEU A 161 5.27 -1.47 -1.43
CA LEU A 161 5.56 -1.27 -0.01
C LEU A 161 7.08 -1.26 0.21
N PRO A 162 7.59 -0.59 1.27
CA PRO A 162 9.00 -0.68 1.64
C PRO A 162 9.37 -2.13 2.03
N PRO A 163 10.58 -2.61 1.66
CA PRO A 163 11.07 -3.91 2.12
C PRO A 163 11.39 -3.92 3.62
N GLY A 164 11.52 -5.11 4.20
CA GLY A 164 11.99 -5.28 5.58
C GLY A 164 10.96 -4.97 6.67
N GLN A 165 9.67 -4.84 6.35
CA GLN A 165 8.61 -4.68 7.33
C GLN A 165 8.47 -5.96 8.16
N THR A 166 8.96 -5.95 9.41
CA THR A 166 8.93 -7.12 10.32
C THR A 166 7.91 -6.98 11.44
N ALA A 167 7.45 -5.76 11.72
CA ALA A 167 6.42 -5.50 12.72
C ALA A 167 5.02 -5.48 12.07
N LEU A 168 3.99 -5.52 12.91
CA LEU A 168 2.60 -5.43 12.45
C LEU A 168 2.29 -4.00 11.98
N PRO A 169 1.63 -3.81 10.82
CA PRO A 169 1.14 -2.51 10.39
C PRO A 169 0.17 -1.89 11.40
N LEU A 170 0.02 -0.56 11.33
CA LEU A 170 -0.82 0.20 12.24
C LEU A 170 -2.24 -0.37 12.37
N ASP A 171 -2.88 -0.71 11.24
CA ASP A 171 -4.25 -1.23 11.22
C ASP A 171 -4.42 -2.50 12.05
N LEU A 172 -3.49 -3.45 11.92
CA LEU A 172 -3.51 -4.68 12.71
C LEU A 172 -3.22 -4.42 14.19
N GLN A 173 -2.34 -3.45 14.52
CA GLN A 173 -2.11 -3.06 15.90
C GLN A 173 -3.36 -2.45 16.54
N LEU A 174 -4.12 -1.62 15.80
CA LEU A 174 -5.38 -1.06 16.27
C LEU A 174 -6.41 -2.16 16.52
N MET A 175 -6.56 -3.11 15.59
CA MET A 175 -7.45 -4.26 15.75
C MET A 175 -7.13 -5.07 17.01
N LEU A 176 -5.85 -5.42 17.21
CA LEU A 176 -5.43 -6.18 18.39
C LEU A 176 -5.67 -5.41 19.69
N ARG A 177 -5.52 -4.08 19.70
CA ARG A 177 -5.82 -3.24 20.87
C ARG A 177 -7.32 -3.20 21.16
N ALA A 178 -8.17 -3.05 20.12
CA ALA A 178 -9.61 -3.10 20.27
C ALA A 178 -10.05 -4.46 20.85
N GLN A 179 -9.52 -5.56 20.33
CA GLN A 179 -9.79 -6.91 20.85
C GLN A 179 -9.34 -7.08 22.31
N ALA A 180 -8.14 -6.58 22.66
CA ALA A 180 -7.64 -6.62 24.04
C ALA A 180 -8.51 -5.81 25.00
N ALA A 181 -9.09 -4.69 24.53
CA ALA A 181 -10.06 -3.87 25.25
C ALA A 181 -11.49 -4.45 25.22
N LYS A 182 -11.71 -5.60 24.57
CA LYS A 182 -13.02 -6.25 24.36
C LYS A 182 -14.02 -5.39 23.58
N VAL A 183 -13.52 -4.48 22.75
CA VAL A 183 -14.33 -3.69 21.81
C VAL A 183 -14.65 -4.57 20.61
N PRO A 184 -15.93 -4.77 20.25
CA PRO A 184 -16.32 -5.56 19.09
C PRO A 184 -15.72 -5.00 17.80
N VAL A 185 -15.09 -5.87 16.99
CA VAL A 185 -14.44 -5.51 15.72
C VAL A 185 -15.34 -5.89 14.55
N PHE A 186 -15.40 -5.02 13.52
CA PHE A 186 -16.08 -5.32 12.26
C PHE A 186 -15.28 -4.86 11.04
N GLY A 187 -15.39 -5.58 9.93
CA GLY A 187 -14.88 -5.17 8.63
C GLY A 187 -15.93 -4.29 7.91
N ILE A 188 -15.47 -3.21 7.30
CA ILE A 188 -16.30 -2.36 6.45
C ILE A 188 -16.48 -3.04 5.09
N GLU A 189 -15.44 -3.70 4.60
CA GLU A 189 -15.39 -4.46 3.36
C GLU A 189 -14.99 -5.91 3.65
N THR A 190 -15.23 -6.77 2.68
CA THR A 190 -14.70 -8.13 2.70
C THR A 190 -13.33 -8.19 2.04
N LEU A 191 -12.55 -9.21 2.39
CA LEU A 191 -11.27 -9.47 1.74
C LEU A 191 -11.44 -9.73 0.23
N ALA A 192 -12.50 -10.43 -0.16
CA ALA A 192 -12.81 -10.69 -1.56
C ALA A 192 -13.04 -9.39 -2.34
N GLU A 193 -13.78 -8.43 -1.77
CA GLU A 193 -13.97 -7.11 -2.38
C GLU A 193 -12.65 -6.37 -2.60
N GLN A 194 -11.73 -6.39 -1.62
CA GLN A 194 -10.43 -5.73 -1.77
C GLN A 194 -9.51 -6.46 -2.75
N THR A 195 -9.48 -7.79 -2.71
CA THR A 195 -8.66 -8.59 -3.64
C THR A 195 -9.10 -8.38 -5.09
N ALA A 196 -10.43 -8.31 -5.33
CA ALA A 196 -11.00 -8.08 -6.65
C ALA A 196 -10.53 -6.76 -7.28
N LEU A 197 -10.24 -5.71 -6.49
CA LEU A 197 -9.74 -4.43 -7.01
C LEU A 197 -8.47 -4.58 -7.87
N PHE A 198 -7.64 -5.54 -7.54
CA PHE A 198 -6.39 -5.83 -8.26
C PHE A 198 -6.54 -7.03 -9.20
N ALA A 199 -7.21 -8.09 -8.74
CA ALA A 199 -7.34 -9.33 -9.47
C ALA A 199 -8.20 -9.19 -10.74
N ASP A 200 -9.20 -8.30 -10.72
CA ASP A 200 -10.13 -8.06 -11.83
C ASP A 200 -9.61 -7.00 -12.82
N LEU A 201 -8.45 -6.38 -12.54
CA LEU A 201 -7.80 -5.51 -13.53
C LEU A 201 -7.41 -6.34 -14.76
N PRO A 202 -7.57 -5.80 -15.97
CA PRO A 202 -7.01 -6.42 -17.16
C PRO A 202 -5.52 -6.74 -16.98
N THR A 203 -5.05 -7.89 -17.44
CA THR A 203 -3.63 -8.30 -17.33
C THR A 203 -2.69 -7.23 -17.89
N ALA A 204 -3.07 -6.56 -18.98
CA ALA A 204 -2.28 -5.48 -19.55
C ALA A 204 -2.10 -4.31 -18.57
N ASP A 205 -3.12 -3.98 -17.75
CA ASP A 205 -3.03 -2.93 -16.74
C ASP A 205 -2.16 -3.38 -15.55
N GLN A 206 -2.31 -4.64 -15.12
CA GLN A 206 -1.46 -5.21 -14.07
C GLN A 206 0.02 -5.16 -14.47
N VAL A 207 0.34 -5.56 -15.72
CA VAL A 207 1.70 -5.50 -16.27
C VAL A 207 2.19 -4.06 -16.39
N ALA A 208 1.34 -3.12 -16.82
CA ALA A 208 1.70 -1.70 -16.90
C ALA A 208 2.03 -1.11 -15.52
N LEU A 209 1.23 -1.41 -14.49
CA LEU A 209 1.46 -1.00 -13.10
C LEU A 209 2.76 -1.59 -12.57
N LEU A 210 2.99 -2.90 -12.78
CA LEU A 210 4.22 -3.55 -12.37
C LEU A 210 5.44 -2.94 -13.07
N ARG A 211 5.36 -2.68 -14.38
CA ARG A 211 6.46 -2.07 -15.13
C ARG A 211 6.80 -0.69 -14.59
N GLU A 212 5.80 0.14 -14.33
CA GLU A 212 5.97 1.46 -13.73
C GLU A 212 6.70 1.36 -12.39
N THR A 213 6.24 0.45 -11.51
CA THR A 213 6.86 0.21 -10.21
C THR A 213 8.31 -0.27 -10.34
N VAL A 214 8.57 -1.24 -11.20
CA VAL A 214 9.92 -1.79 -11.41
C VAL A 214 10.87 -0.76 -12.01
N CYS A 215 10.40 0.01 -13.00
CA CYS A 215 11.18 1.07 -13.63
C CYS A 215 11.58 2.19 -12.68
N HIS A 216 10.71 2.53 -11.74
CA HIS A 216 10.89 3.69 -10.86
C HIS A 216 10.99 3.31 -9.39
N TYR A 217 11.39 2.07 -9.10
CA TYR A 217 11.39 1.50 -7.74
C TYR A 217 12.08 2.41 -6.71
N ALA A 218 13.31 2.85 -6.97
CA ALA A 218 14.03 3.73 -6.04
C ALA A 218 13.34 5.09 -5.83
N ALA A 219 12.76 5.65 -6.90
CA ALA A 219 12.01 6.91 -6.80
C ALA A 219 10.70 6.73 -6.02
N GLN A 220 10.02 5.58 -6.18
CA GLN A 220 8.81 5.27 -5.40
C GLN A 220 9.10 5.04 -3.93
N GLN A 221 10.26 4.48 -3.56
CA GLN A 221 10.67 4.39 -2.15
C GLN A 221 10.88 5.80 -1.56
N ALA A 222 11.50 6.73 -2.30
CA ALA A 222 11.63 8.12 -1.87
C ALA A 222 10.27 8.86 -1.80
N ASP A 223 9.32 8.54 -2.69
CA ASP A 223 7.94 9.05 -2.62
C ASP A 223 7.24 8.54 -1.34
N MET A 224 7.48 7.28 -0.96
CA MET A 224 6.93 6.69 0.26
C MET A 224 7.46 7.41 1.52
N GLU A 225 8.73 7.80 1.56
CA GLU A 225 9.28 8.61 2.66
C GLU A 225 8.51 9.93 2.82
N ARG A 226 8.22 10.63 1.71
CA ARG A 226 7.42 11.88 1.76
C ARG A 226 5.96 11.64 2.18
N LEU A 227 5.38 10.51 1.78
CA LEU A 227 4.06 10.10 2.26
C LEU A 227 4.05 9.85 3.77
N VAL A 228 5.10 9.23 4.30
CA VAL A 228 5.27 9.01 5.75
C VAL A 228 5.44 10.35 6.47
N ASP A 229 6.27 11.25 5.96
CA ASP A 229 6.46 12.59 6.54
C ASP A 229 5.14 13.37 6.60
N ALA A 230 4.37 13.38 5.51
CA ALA A 230 3.04 14.03 5.46
C ALA A 230 2.05 13.36 6.44
N TYR A 231 2.08 12.02 6.54
CA TYR A 231 1.26 11.27 7.49
C TYR A 231 1.58 11.62 8.94
N VAL A 232 2.86 11.62 9.31
CA VAL A 232 3.32 11.94 10.67
C VAL A 232 2.98 13.38 11.03
N ALA A 233 3.07 14.30 10.08
CA ALA A 233 2.66 15.70 10.24
C ALA A 233 1.14 15.89 10.29
N GLY A 234 0.33 14.88 9.99
CA GLY A 234 -1.12 15.00 9.86
C GLY A 234 -1.56 15.84 8.66
N ASP A 235 -0.70 16.00 7.66
CA ASP A 235 -0.95 16.78 6.44
C ASP A 235 -1.72 15.95 5.40
N LEU A 236 -3.05 15.95 5.49
CA LEU A 236 -3.91 15.26 4.52
C LEU A 236 -3.78 15.82 3.10
N ALA A 237 -3.55 17.10 2.95
CA ALA A 237 -3.37 17.72 1.64
C ALA A 237 -2.07 17.26 0.99
N GLY A 238 -0.98 17.19 1.78
CA GLY A 238 0.30 16.65 1.35
C GLY A 238 0.19 15.16 0.96
N LEU A 239 -0.45 14.33 1.79
CA LEU A 239 -0.73 12.92 1.47
C LEU A 239 -1.48 12.77 0.16
N TYR A 240 -2.55 13.53 -0.03
CA TYR A 240 -3.36 13.51 -1.25
C TYR A 240 -2.56 13.95 -2.47
N SER A 241 -1.76 15.01 -2.33
CA SER A 241 -0.89 15.52 -3.39
C SER A 241 0.17 14.51 -3.81
N GLU A 242 0.89 13.92 -2.84
CA GLU A 242 1.94 12.93 -3.13
C GLU A 242 1.36 11.65 -3.76
N ALA A 243 0.23 11.16 -3.27
CA ALA A 243 -0.41 9.95 -3.82
C ALA A 243 -0.88 10.11 -5.27
N LEU A 244 -1.25 11.33 -5.68
CA LEU A 244 -1.75 11.65 -7.02
C LEU A 244 -0.70 12.35 -7.92
N ARG A 245 0.52 12.53 -7.42
CA ARG A 245 1.58 13.29 -8.09
C ARG A 245 1.96 12.73 -9.45
N TYR A 246 1.98 11.42 -9.57
CA TYR A 246 2.31 10.72 -10.80
C TYR A 246 1.13 9.82 -11.19
N GLU A 247 0.70 9.94 -12.43
CA GLU A 247 -0.46 9.19 -12.88
C GLU A 247 -0.28 8.68 -14.30
N THR A 248 -0.34 7.38 -14.47
CA THR A 248 -0.48 6.71 -15.76
C THR A 248 -1.95 6.33 -16.00
N PRO A 249 -2.36 5.99 -17.24
CA PRO A 249 -3.71 5.52 -17.50
C PRO A 249 -4.11 4.29 -16.66
N ALA A 250 -3.17 3.37 -16.40
CA ALA A 250 -3.43 2.19 -15.55
C ALA A 250 -3.62 2.60 -14.07
N GLN A 251 -2.76 3.49 -13.55
CA GLN A 251 -2.91 4.03 -12.19
C GLN A 251 -4.23 4.80 -12.02
N ARG A 252 -4.64 5.59 -13.02
CA ARG A 252 -5.93 6.31 -12.95
C ARG A 252 -7.10 5.35 -12.81
N ARG A 253 -7.13 4.27 -13.60
CA ARG A 253 -8.18 3.25 -13.46
C ARG A 253 -8.14 2.56 -12.10
N LEU A 254 -6.95 2.22 -11.61
CA LEU A 254 -6.79 1.63 -10.30
C LEU A 254 -7.26 2.59 -9.19
N LEU A 255 -6.85 3.87 -9.21
CA LEU A 255 -7.22 4.86 -8.19
C LEU A 255 -8.72 5.15 -8.17
N ALA A 256 -9.37 5.21 -9.33
CA ALA A 256 -10.84 5.34 -9.39
C ALA A 256 -11.55 4.19 -8.66
N ASN A 257 -11.03 2.97 -8.76
CA ASN A 257 -11.57 1.82 -8.03
C ASN A 257 -11.14 1.82 -6.55
N LEU A 258 -9.85 2.13 -6.28
CA LEU A 258 -9.29 2.11 -4.92
C LEU A 258 -9.84 3.22 -4.01
N LEU A 259 -10.19 4.37 -4.56
CA LEU A 259 -10.67 5.51 -3.80
C LEU A 259 -12.16 5.77 -4.05
N ASP A 260 -12.54 6.19 -5.25
CA ASP A 260 -13.90 6.71 -5.48
C ASP A 260 -14.99 5.68 -5.27
N ALA A 261 -14.88 4.51 -5.89
CA ALA A 261 -15.87 3.43 -5.78
C ALA A 261 -15.90 2.84 -4.36
N ARG A 262 -14.74 2.70 -3.71
CA ARG A 262 -14.67 2.22 -2.32
C ARG A 262 -15.21 3.25 -1.34
N ASN A 263 -14.87 4.53 -1.48
CA ASN A 263 -15.38 5.60 -0.61
C ASN A 263 -16.90 5.67 -0.64
N ALA A 264 -17.54 5.50 -1.82
CA ALA A 264 -18.98 5.45 -1.93
C ALA A 264 -19.56 4.28 -1.12
N ARG A 265 -19.03 3.07 -1.31
CA ARG A 265 -19.45 1.86 -0.60
C ARG A 265 -19.16 1.93 0.90
N MET A 266 -17.99 2.43 1.30
CA MET A 266 -17.63 2.63 2.71
C MET A 266 -18.58 3.62 3.38
N ALA A 267 -18.86 4.76 2.75
CA ALA A 267 -19.79 5.75 3.29
C ALA A 267 -21.17 5.13 3.52
N GLU A 268 -21.74 4.42 2.53
CA GLU A 268 -23.04 3.74 2.67
C GLU A 268 -23.07 2.81 3.89
N ARG A 269 -21.98 2.05 4.13
CA ARG A 269 -21.86 1.09 5.23
C ARG A 269 -21.56 1.76 6.58
N LEU A 270 -20.92 2.94 6.58
CA LEU A 270 -20.51 3.63 7.79
C LEU A 270 -21.56 4.61 8.33
N LEU A 271 -22.40 5.22 7.47
CA LEU A 271 -23.43 6.15 7.92
C LEU A 271 -24.32 5.56 9.03
N PRO A 272 -24.90 4.34 8.93
CA PRO A 272 -25.68 3.74 10.00
C PRO A 272 -24.83 3.38 11.24
N ARG A 273 -23.53 3.13 11.08
CA ARG A 273 -22.63 2.85 12.19
C ARG A 273 -22.33 4.10 13.01
N PHE A 274 -22.07 5.24 12.36
CA PHE A 274 -21.86 6.51 13.03
C PHE A 274 -23.15 7.11 13.64
N ALA A 275 -24.30 6.63 13.27
CA ALA A 275 -25.56 6.95 13.99
C ALA A 275 -25.60 6.27 15.38
N THR A 276 -24.68 5.35 15.70
CA THR A 276 -24.56 4.71 17.00
C THR A 276 -23.38 5.31 17.76
N PRO A 277 -23.59 5.82 19.02
CA PRO A 277 -22.52 6.42 19.80
C PRO A 277 -21.35 5.46 20.07
N GLY A 278 -20.13 5.98 20.10
CA GLY A 278 -18.91 5.25 20.45
C GLY A 278 -18.40 4.34 19.31
N THR A 279 -18.82 4.55 18.07
CA THR A 279 -18.23 3.88 16.91
C THR A 279 -16.88 4.50 16.61
N PHE A 280 -15.81 3.68 16.62
CA PHE A 280 -14.48 4.07 16.18
C PHE A 280 -14.15 3.35 14.87
N VAL A 281 -13.72 4.09 13.85
CA VAL A 281 -13.38 3.56 12.52
C VAL A 281 -11.96 3.93 12.13
N ALA A 282 -11.20 3.00 11.60
CA ALA A 282 -9.88 3.22 11.01
C ALA A 282 -9.87 2.79 9.53
N VAL A 283 -9.49 3.70 8.65
CA VAL A 283 -9.35 3.46 7.20
C VAL A 283 -8.08 4.13 6.69
N GLY A 284 -7.53 3.70 5.55
CA GLY A 284 -6.39 4.36 4.94
C GLY A 284 -6.61 5.86 4.78
N ALA A 285 -5.62 6.68 5.16
CA ALA A 285 -5.74 8.15 5.22
C ALA A 285 -6.16 8.77 3.87
N LEU A 286 -5.83 8.14 2.75
CA LEU A 286 -6.23 8.60 1.41
C LEU A 286 -7.73 8.48 1.14
N HIS A 287 -8.48 7.72 1.95
CA HIS A 287 -9.93 7.70 1.89
C HIS A 287 -10.60 8.93 2.49
N LEU A 288 -9.87 9.74 3.28
CA LEU A 288 -10.43 10.88 4.00
C LEU A 288 -10.64 12.13 3.13
N PRO A 289 -9.58 12.66 2.41
CA PRO A 289 -9.66 13.93 1.71
C PRO A 289 -10.30 13.82 0.32
N GLY A 290 -10.60 14.98 -0.23
CA GLY A 290 -11.06 15.12 -1.63
C GLY A 290 -12.57 15.10 -1.80
N PRO A 291 -13.07 15.48 -3.00
CA PRO A 291 -14.50 15.57 -3.29
C PRO A 291 -15.25 14.25 -3.14
N GLY A 292 -14.57 13.13 -3.38
CA GLY A 292 -15.13 11.78 -3.17
C GLY A 292 -14.72 11.16 -1.85
N GLY A 293 -14.02 11.90 -0.96
CA GLY A 293 -13.50 11.42 0.31
C GLY A 293 -14.59 11.18 1.36
N LEU A 294 -14.27 10.36 2.36
CA LEU A 294 -15.22 10.02 3.41
C LEU A 294 -15.66 11.24 4.24
N LEU A 295 -14.74 12.19 4.48
CA LEU A 295 -15.08 13.40 5.25
C LEU A 295 -16.13 14.26 4.52
N GLU A 296 -16.00 14.40 3.21
CA GLU A 296 -17.00 15.13 2.42
C GLU A 296 -18.32 14.38 2.34
N ARG A 297 -18.30 13.07 2.14
CA ARG A 297 -19.51 12.22 2.10
C ARG A 297 -20.25 12.21 3.43
N LEU A 298 -19.55 12.19 4.56
CA LEU A 298 -20.17 12.33 5.88
C LEU A 298 -20.80 13.72 6.03
N HIS A 299 -20.12 14.77 5.61
CA HIS A 299 -20.65 16.14 5.64
C HIS A 299 -21.92 16.29 4.77
N GLU A 300 -21.90 15.77 3.54
CA GLU A 300 -23.05 15.74 2.63
C GLU A 300 -24.25 14.97 3.21
N ALA A 301 -23.98 13.94 4.02
CA ALA A 301 -25.01 13.18 4.73
C ALA A 301 -25.50 13.87 6.03
N GLY A 302 -25.03 15.11 6.33
CA GLY A 302 -25.47 15.91 7.47
C GLY A 302 -24.69 15.65 8.77
N PHE A 303 -23.61 14.85 8.73
CA PHE A 303 -22.74 14.67 9.88
C PHE A 303 -21.81 15.87 10.04
N ARG A 304 -21.48 16.21 11.28
CA ARG A 304 -20.41 17.18 11.58
C ARG A 304 -19.11 16.43 11.76
N VAL A 305 -18.06 16.84 11.03
CA VAL A 305 -16.72 16.26 11.14
C VAL A 305 -15.77 17.33 11.63
N ARG A 306 -14.98 17.02 12.67
CA ARG A 306 -14.02 17.91 13.28
C ARG A 306 -12.71 17.19 13.56
N ALA A 307 -11.61 17.73 13.04
CA ALA A 307 -10.29 17.21 13.37
C ALA A 307 -10.01 17.38 14.88
N ILE A 308 -9.46 16.35 15.48
CA ILE A 308 -8.98 16.36 16.86
C ILE A 308 -7.52 15.90 16.90
N ASP A 309 -6.81 16.20 17.97
CA ASP A 309 -5.41 15.80 18.10
C ASP A 309 -5.28 14.27 18.16
N ARG A 310 -4.25 13.76 17.45
CA ARG A 310 -3.95 12.35 17.35
C ARG A 310 -3.15 11.83 18.56
#